data_085d588ac28927222911b1d61b6203de
#
_entry.id   085d588ac28927222911b1d61b6203de
#
_cell.length_a   1.000
_cell.length_b   1.000
_cell.length_c   1.000
_cell.angle_alpha   90.00
_cell.angle_beta   90.00
_cell.angle_gamma   90.00
#
_symmetry.space_group_name_H-M   'P 1'
#
loop_
_entity.id
_entity.type
_entity.pdbx_description
1 polymer ?
#
loop_
_entity_poly.entity_id
_entity_poly.type
_entity_poly.pdbx_seq_one_letter_code
_entity_poly.pdbx_strand_id
1 'polypeptide(L)'
;LEEMAKEELKESKAAKEEYEERLKILLLPKDPNDDKNIILEIRGAAGGDEAALFAGDLLAMYQKYAETQGWRFEVMEASYNGVGGIKEVVAMVSGQSVYSKLKYESGAHRVQRVPVTESQGRVHTSTATVLVMPEVEEVEYEIDPKDLRVDIYHASGAGGQNVNKVATAVRMVHIPTGIKVEMQEERTQQKNRDKAMKIIRARVADHFAQIAQDEQDAERKSTVGTGDRSERIRTYNFPQNRVTDHRIGLTLQKLDTILAGKLDEVVDALVLYDQTQKLEELNK
;
A
#
# COMPACT_ATOMS: atom_id res chain seq x y z
N LEU A 1 -33.18 -35.17 -34.89
CA LEU A 1 -33.86 -34.10 -34.13
C LEU A 1 -33.66 -34.32 -32.62
N GLU A 2 -33.84 -35.50 -32.08
CA GLU A 2 -33.71 -35.79 -30.64
C GLU A 2 -32.27 -35.69 -30.13
N GLU A 3 -31.28 -36.16 -30.91
CA GLU A 3 -29.85 -36.00 -30.58
C GLU A 3 -29.39 -34.54 -30.63
N MET A 4 -29.82 -33.79 -31.64
CA MET A 4 -29.53 -32.34 -31.74
C MET A 4 -30.14 -31.59 -30.55
N ALA A 5 -31.36 -31.90 -30.14
CA ALA A 5 -32.00 -31.28 -28.99
C ALA A 5 -31.29 -31.60 -27.66
N LYS A 6 -30.76 -32.83 -27.52
CA LYS A 6 -29.95 -33.22 -26.34
C LYS A 6 -28.60 -32.51 -26.29
N GLU A 7 -27.96 -32.32 -27.43
CA GLU A 7 -26.69 -31.62 -27.54
C GLU A 7 -26.85 -30.11 -27.25
N GLU A 8 -27.88 -29.50 -27.82
CA GLU A 8 -28.24 -28.08 -27.59
C GLU A 8 -28.62 -27.83 -26.11
N LEU A 9 -29.32 -28.77 -25.48
CA LEU A 9 -29.65 -28.73 -24.06
C LEU A 9 -28.40 -28.81 -23.18
N LYS A 10 -27.42 -29.63 -23.55
CA LYS A 10 -26.16 -29.77 -22.83
C LYS A 10 -25.31 -28.52 -22.93
N GLU A 11 -25.22 -27.95 -24.14
CA GLU A 11 -24.51 -26.69 -24.38
C GLU A 11 -25.15 -25.51 -23.62
N SER A 12 -26.48 -25.42 -23.66
CA SER A 12 -27.24 -24.38 -22.96
C SER A 12 -27.09 -24.50 -21.43
N LYS A 13 -27.05 -25.72 -20.88
CA LYS A 13 -26.79 -25.91 -19.44
C LYS A 13 -25.38 -25.50 -19.06
N ALA A 14 -24.36 -25.87 -19.85
CA ALA A 14 -22.99 -25.49 -19.60
C ALA A 14 -22.80 -23.94 -19.69
N ALA A 15 -23.41 -23.33 -20.69
CA ALA A 15 -23.40 -21.86 -20.83
C ALA A 15 -24.11 -21.16 -19.66
N LYS A 16 -25.23 -21.72 -19.18
CA LYS A 16 -25.94 -21.19 -18.01
C LYS A 16 -25.07 -21.24 -16.75
N GLU A 17 -24.42 -22.38 -16.48
CA GLU A 17 -23.52 -22.51 -15.33
C GLU A 17 -22.36 -21.50 -15.40
N GLU A 18 -21.74 -21.34 -16.58
CA GLU A 18 -20.67 -20.36 -16.81
C GLU A 18 -21.15 -18.93 -16.56
N TYR A 19 -22.33 -18.56 -17.07
CA TYR A 19 -22.89 -17.22 -16.84
C TYR A 19 -23.30 -16.99 -15.39
N GLU A 20 -23.82 -18.00 -14.70
CA GLU A 20 -24.15 -17.89 -13.27
C GLU A 20 -22.89 -17.70 -12.41
N GLU A 21 -21.80 -18.40 -12.69
CA GLU A 21 -20.52 -18.18 -12.02
C GLU A 21 -19.97 -16.79 -12.30
N ARG A 22 -19.99 -16.37 -13.56
CA ARG A 22 -19.55 -15.03 -13.97
C ARG A 22 -20.37 -13.93 -13.31
N LEU A 23 -21.67 -14.13 -13.17
CA LEU A 23 -22.56 -13.21 -12.48
C LEU A 23 -22.24 -13.12 -10.98
N LYS A 24 -21.97 -14.25 -10.33
CA LYS A 24 -21.54 -14.27 -8.91
C LYS A 24 -20.25 -13.48 -8.71
N ILE A 25 -19.27 -13.64 -9.59
CA ILE A 25 -18.01 -12.89 -9.54
C ILE A 25 -18.26 -11.38 -9.70
N LEU A 26 -19.14 -10.98 -10.62
CA LEU A 26 -19.49 -9.57 -10.84
C LEU A 26 -20.25 -8.94 -9.66
N LEU A 27 -20.94 -9.74 -8.86
CA LEU A 27 -21.65 -9.31 -7.66
C LEU A 27 -20.76 -9.25 -6.41
N LEU A 28 -19.51 -9.74 -6.48
CA LEU A 28 -18.58 -9.60 -5.37
C LEU A 28 -18.33 -8.13 -5.06
N PRO A 29 -18.27 -7.76 -3.77
CA PRO A 29 -17.93 -6.41 -3.39
C PRO A 29 -16.53 -6.06 -3.92
N LYS A 30 -16.45 -5.02 -4.73
CA LYS A 30 -15.18 -4.50 -5.23
C LYS A 30 -14.43 -3.81 -4.09
N ASP A 31 -13.14 -4.04 -4.03
CA ASP A 31 -12.27 -3.27 -3.15
C ASP A 31 -12.26 -1.79 -3.62
N PRO A 32 -12.58 -0.83 -2.76
CA PRO A 32 -12.60 0.59 -3.15
C PRO A 32 -11.24 1.11 -3.62
N ASN A 33 -10.16 0.39 -3.31
CA ASN A 33 -8.80 0.74 -3.69
C ASN A 33 -8.37 0.16 -5.05
N ASP A 34 -9.15 -0.76 -5.64
CA ASP A 34 -8.76 -1.51 -6.85
C ASP A 34 -8.36 -0.62 -8.03
N ASP A 35 -9.00 0.53 -8.20
CA ASP A 35 -8.72 1.47 -9.31
C ASP A 35 -7.65 2.52 -8.96
N LYS A 36 -7.10 2.49 -7.76
CA LYS A 36 -6.08 3.45 -7.32
C LYS A 36 -4.70 3.14 -7.89
N ASN A 37 -3.91 4.19 -8.01
CA ASN A 37 -2.46 4.10 -8.16
C ASN A 37 -1.85 3.50 -6.90
N ILE A 38 -0.61 3.04 -6.98
CA ILE A 38 0.08 2.44 -5.84
C ILE A 38 1.42 3.09 -5.56
N ILE A 39 1.84 2.98 -4.31
CA ILE A 39 3.21 3.14 -3.87
C ILE A 39 3.78 1.74 -3.68
N LEU A 40 4.86 1.44 -4.40
CA LEU A 40 5.58 0.18 -4.35
C LEU A 40 6.89 0.39 -3.59
N GLU A 41 7.07 -0.31 -2.48
CA GLU A 41 8.33 -0.34 -1.74
C GLU A 41 8.99 -1.71 -1.87
N ILE A 42 10.28 -1.74 -2.16
CA ILE A 42 11.07 -2.97 -2.20
C ILE A 42 12.31 -2.77 -1.35
N ARG A 43 12.58 -3.72 -0.45
CA ARG A 43 13.75 -3.70 0.44
C ARG A 43 14.47 -5.03 0.39
N GLY A 44 15.81 -4.99 0.33
CA GLY A 44 16.62 -6.15 0.66
C GLY A 44 16.45 -6.53 2.13
N ALA A 45 16.22 -7.83 2.41
CA ALA A 45 16.04 -8.33 3.77
C ALA A 45 17.19 -9.30 4.15
N ALA A 46 16.91 -10.57 4.45
CA ALA A 46 17.95 -11.51 4.83
C ALA A 46 18.83 -11.93 3.63
N GLY A 47 20.15 -11.73 3.74
CA GLY A 47 21.10 -12.15 2.69
C GLY A 47 22.13 -11.09 2.29
N GLY A 48 22.16 -9.94 2.95
CA GLY A 48 23.16 -8.89 2.71
C GLY A 48 23.13 -8.36 1.26
N ASP A 49 24.30 -8.32 0.61
CA ASP A 49 24.44 -7.79 -0.76
C ASP A 49 23.60 -8.55 -1.78
N GLU A 50 23.43 -9.85 -1.61
CA GLU A 50 22.62 -10.69 -2.50
C GLU A 50 21.12 -10.34 -2.38
N ALA A 51 20.64 -10.05 -1.17
CA ALA A 51 19.29 -9.58 -0.96
C ALA A 51 19.05 -8.23 -1.66
N ALA A 52 20.02 -7.34 -1.62
CA ALA A 52 19.95 -6.05 -2.30
C ALA A 52 19.99 -6.17 -3.83
N LEU A 53 20.78 -7.11 -4.37
CA LEU A 53 20.79 -7.42 -5.80
C LEU A 53 19.45 -8.01 -6.25
N PHE A 54 18.88 -8.91 -5.45
CA PHE A 54 17.56 -9.48 -5.72
C PHE A 54 16.44 -8.44 -5.66
N ALA A 55 16.50 -7.48 -4.74
CA ALA A 55 15.58 -6.35 -4.73
C ALA A 55 15.63 -5.55 -6.05
N GLY A 56 16.82 -5.39 -6.62
CA GLY A 56 17.00 -4.80 -7.96
C GLY A 56 16.36 -5.62 -9.08
N ASP A 57 16.45 -6.93 -9.02
CA ASP A 57 15.80 -7.82 -9.99
C ASP A 57 14.28 -7.73 -9.91
N LEU A 58 13.72 -7.67 -8.70
CA LEU A 58 12.28 -7.46 -8.48
C LEU A 58 11.82 -6.10 -9.02
N LEU A 59 12.58 -5.04 -8.77
CA LEU A 59 12.28 -3.72 -9.31
C LEU A 59 12.22 -3.76 -10.84
N ALA A 60 13.22 -4.35 -11.48
CA ALA A 60 13.27 -4.48 -12.94
C ALA A 60 12.08 -5.31 -13.48
N MET A 61 11.71 -6.37 -12.78
CA MET A 61 10.55 -7.20 -13.12
C MET A 61 9.25 -6.39 -13.09
N TYR A 62 9.02 -5.62 -12.03
CA TYR A 62 7.80 -4.80 -11.92
C TYR A 62 7.79 -3.63 -12.90
N GLN A 63 8.94 -3.03 -13.20
CA GLN A 63 9.04 -1.99 -14.26
C GLN A 63 8.62 -2.54 -15.62
N LYS A 64 9.15 -3.68 -16.01
CA LYS A 64 8.80 -4.33 -17.27
C LYS A 64 7.33 -4.76 -17.31
N TYR A 65 6.80 -5.26 -16.19
CA TYR A 65 5.39 -5.58 -16.10
C TYR A 65 4.52 -4.33 -16.27
N ALA A 66 4.86 -3.23 -15.61
CA ALA A 66 4.17 -1.96 -15.77
C ALA A 66 4.16 -1.47 -17.23
N GLU A 67 5.28 -1.61 -17.96
CA GLU A 67 5.35 -1.31 -19.38
C GLU A 67 4.37 -2.15 -20.21
N THR A 68 4.27 -3.45 -19.92
CA THR A 68 3.33 -4.34 -20.63
C THR A 68 1.86 -3.98 -20.37
N GLN A 69 1.58 -3.42 -19.20
CA GLN A 69 0.22 -2.99 -18.82
C GLN A 69 -0.08 -1.55 -19.28
N GLY A 70 0.89 -0.83 -19.83
CA GLY A 70 0.74 0.58 -20.19
C GLY A 70 0.69 1.52 -18.99
N TRP A 71 1.25 1.11 -17.85
CA TRP A 71 1.32 1.92 -16.64
C TRP A 71 2.56 2.81 -16.63
N ARG A 72 2.47 3.95 -15.98
CA ARG A 72 3.60 4.81 -15.69
C ARG A 72 4.28 4.31 -14.41
N PHE A 73 5.60 4.11 -14.48
CA PHE A 73 6.42 3.70 -13.35
C PHE A 73 7.46 4.78 -13.07
N GLU A 74 7.45 5.33 -11.87
CA GLU A 74 8.33 6.44 -11.47
C GLU A 74 9.00 6.11 -10.13
N VAL A 75 10.33 6.02 -10.15
CA VAL A 75 11.12 5.84 -8.92
C VAL A 75 11.17 7.17 -8.19
N MET A 76 10.63 7.22 -6.98
CA MET A 76 10.58 8.41 -6.13
C MET A 76 11.85 8.53 -5.29
N GLU A 77 12.28 7.43 -4.70
CA GLU A 77 13.44 7.36 -3.82
C GLU A 77 14.13 6.00 -3.97
N ALA A 78 15.46 5.98 -3.95
CA ALA A 78 16.23 4.76 -3.98
C ALA A 78 17.53 4.90 -3.18
N SER A 79 17.85 3.86 -2.40
CA SER A 79 19.09 3.72 -1.65
C SER A 79 19.83 2.49 -2.13
N TYR A 80 21.10 2.65 -2.50
CA TYR A 80 21.94 1.60 -3.07
C TYR A 80 22.99 1.14 -2.07
N ASN A 81 23.48 -0.11 -2.25
CA ASN A 81 24.68 -0.60 -1.57
C ASN A 81 25.92 -0.40 -2.45
N GLY A 82 27.12 -0.76 -1.90
CA GLY A 82 28.39 -0.60 -2.60
C GLY A 82 28.59 -1.50 -3.83
N VAL A 83 27.73 -2.51 -4.03
CA VAL A 83 27.81 -3.46 -5.17
C VAL A 83 26.72 -3.24 -6.22
N GLY A 84 26.03 -2.12 -6.16
CA GLY A 84 24.96 -1.75 -7.11
C GLY A 84 23.61 -2.42 -6.83
N GLY A 85 23.46 -3.09 -5.69
CA GLY A 85 22.19 -3.61 -5.23
C GLY A 85 21.33 -2.51 -4.57
N ILE A 86 20.04 -2.75 -4.46
CA ILE A 86 19.06 -1.83 -3.87
C ILE A 86 18.82 -2.22 -2.42
N LYS A 87 19.16 -1.33 -1.48
CA LYS A 87 18.77 -1.48 -0.07
C LYS A 87 17.29 -1.25 0.11
N GLU A 88 16.81 -0.16 -0.48
CA GLU A 88 15.42 0.26 -0.44
C GLU A 88 15.10 1.07 -1.69
N VAL A 89 13.91 0.89 -2.23
CA VAL A 89 13.36 1.71 -3.31
C VAL A 89 11.89 1.95 -3.07
N VAL A 90 11.45 3.17 -3.34
CA VAL A 90 10.06 3.59 -3.33
C VAL A 90 9.71 4.08 -4.73
N ALA A 91 8.69 3.52 -5.32
CA ALA A 91 8.21 3.89 -6.64
C ALA A 91 6.71 4.14 -6.65
N MET A 92 6.27 5.07 -7.48
CA MET A 92 4.87 5.31 -7.80
C MET A 92 4.53 4.57 -9.09
N VAL A 93 3.44 3.79 -9.07
CA VAL A 93 2.91 3.14 -10.27
C VAL A 93 1.51 3.64 -10.51
N SER A 94 1.31 4.28 -11.67
CA SER A 94 0.06 4.95 -12.03
C SER A 94 -0.52 4.38 -13.31
N GLY A 95 -1.81 4.16 -13.32
CA GLY A 95 -2.52 3.62 -14.49
C GLY A 95 -3.87 3.02 -14.11
N GLN A 96 -4.43 2.27 -15.03
CA GLN A 96 -5.73 1.65 -14.84
C GLN A 96 -5.62 0.38 -13.99
N SER A 97 -6.39 0.30 -12.90
CA SER A 97 -6.54 -0.89 -12.05
C SER A 97 -5.20 -1.47 -11.53
N VAL A 98 -4.27 -0.59 -11.17
CA VAL A 98 -2.93 -0.97 -10.74
C VAL A 98 -2.99 -1.74 -9.43
N TYR A 99 -3.71 -1.22 -8.43
CA TYR A 99 -3.83 -1.87 -7.12
C TYR A 99 -4.50 -3.23 -7.21
N SER A 100 -5.53 -3.39 -8.03
CA SER A 100 -6.25 -4.66 -8.20
C SER A 100 -5.33 -5.81 -8.64
N LYS A 101 -4.30 -5.50 -9.44
CA LYS A 101 -3.35 -6.49 -9.96
C LYS A 101 -2.14 -6.71 -9.03
N LEU A 102 -1.62 -5.66 -8.40
CA LEU A 102 -0.39 -5.72 -7.63
C LEU A 102 -0.58 -5.89 -6.12
N LYS A 103 -1.78 -5.75 -5.59
CA LYS A 103 -2.05 -5.87 -4.14
C LYS A 103 -1.59 -7.19 -3.52
N TYR A 104 -1.54 -8.25 -4.30
CA TYR A 104 -1.09 -9.57 -3.83
C TYR A 104 0.42 -9.74 -3.82
N GLU A 105 1.19 -8.75 -4.27
CA GLU A 105 2.65 -8.81 -4.31
C GLU A 105 3.31 -8.48 -2.96
N SER A 106 2.54 -7.93 -2.02
CA SER A 106 3.03 -7.59 -0.69
C SER A 106 3.43 -8.83 0.12
N GLY A 107 4.63 -8.80 0.67
CA GLY A 107 5.18 -9.88 1.51
C GLY A 107 6.66 -10.13 1.26
N ALA A 108 7.17 -11.24 1.81
CA ALA A 108 8.54 -11.67 1.63
C ALA A 108 8.70 -12.53 0.37
N HIS A 109 9.60 -12.11 -0.52
CA HIS A 109 9.99 -12.84 -1.73
C HIS A 109 11.35 -13.49 -1.50
N ARG A 110 11.49 -14.77 -1.81
CA ARG A 110 12.68 -15.56 -1.57
C ARG A 110 13.36 -15.93 -2.88
N VAL A 111 14.67 -15.74 -2.95
CA VAL A 111 15.51 -16.16 -4.07
C VAL A 111 16.44 -17.31 -3.65
N GLN A 112 16.60 -18.26 -4.54
CA GLN A 112 17.58 -19.36 -4.45
C GLN A 112 18.43 -19.32 -5.70
N ARG A 113 19.68 -18.89 -5.55
CA ARG A 113 20.68 -18.84 -6.63
C ARG A 113 22.09 -18.85 -6.06
N VAL A 114 23.07 -19.07 -6.92
CA VAL A 114 24.49 -18.89 -6.59
C VAL A 114 24.78 -17.39 -6.63
N PRO A 115 25.14 -16.75 -5.50
CA PRO A 115 25.46 -15.32 -5.48
C PRO A 115 26.70 -15.01 -6.32
N VAL A 116 26.81 -13.80 -6.82
CA VAL A 116 28.00 -13.32 -7.55
C VAL A 116 29.26 -13.37 -6.65
N THR A 117 29.07 -13.23 -5.33
CA THR A 117 30.14 -13.26 -4.34
C THR A 117 30.54 -14.68 -3.89
N GLU A 118 29.84 -15.71 -4.36
CA GLU A 118 30.10 -17.11 -3.98
C GLU A 118 31.12 -17.76 -4.94
N SER A 119 32.28 -18.13 -4.39
CA SER A 119 33.38 -18.69 -5.20
C SER A 119 33.31 -20.22 -5.38
N GLN A 120 32.52 -20.93 -4.57
CA GLN A 120 32.41 -22.39 -4.58
C GLN A 120 31.18 -22.94 -5.27
N GLY A 121 30.38 -22.05 -5.91
CA GLY A 121 29.17 -22.44 -6.63
C GLY A 121 28.00 -22.92 -5.78
N ARG A 122 27.99 -22.59 -4.48
CA ARG A 122 26.90 -22.99 -3.56
C ARG A 122 25.67 -22.12 -3.77
N VAL A 123 24.49 -22.74 -3.80
CA VAL A 123 23.22 -22.05 -3.83
C VAL A 123 22.93 -21.44 -2.46
N HIS A 124 22.71 -20.13 -2.42
CA HIS A 124 22.29 -19.40 -1.24
C HIS A 124 20.82 -19.02 -1.33
N THR A 125 20.21 -18.80 -0.17
CA THR A 125 18.83 -18.32 -0.03
C THR A 125 18.84 -16.93 0.57
N SER A 126 18.25 -15.98 -0.16
CA SER A 126 18.10 -14.60 0.29
C SER A 126 16.65 -14.15 0.14
N THR A 127 16.30 -13.08 0.82
CA THR A 127 14.94 -12.52 0.80
C THR A 127 14.94 -11.03 0.54
N ALA A 128 13.92 -10.58 -0.15
CA ALA A 128 13.56 -9.17 -0.24
C ALA A 128 12.06 -9.02 0.10
N THR A 129 11.70 -7.89 0.67
CA THR A 129 10.32 -7.59 1.00
C THR A 129 9.73 -6.62 -0.01
N VAL A 130 8.50 -6.86 -0.38
CA VAL A 130 7.71 -6.02 -1.27
C VAL A 130 6.49 -5.53 -0.49
N LEU A 131 6.18 -4.25 -0.60
CA LEU A 131 4.98 -3.66 -0.03
C LEU A 131 4.27 -2.85 -1.12
N VAL A 132 3.00 -3.12 -1.29
CA VAL A 132 2.11 -2.41 -2.21
C VAL A 132 1.04 -1.72 -1.39
N MET A 133 1.00 -0.39 -1.48
CA MET A 133 -0.01 0.43 -0.81
C MET A 133 -0.79 1.23 -1.85
N PRO A 134 -2.11 1.39 -1.67
CA PRO A 134 -2.88 2.30 -2.51
C PRO A 134 -2.43 3.74 -2.24
N GLU A 135 -2.42 4.57 -3.29
CA GLU A 135 -2.22 6.00 -3.16
C GLU A 135 -3.38 6.60 -2.37
N VAL A 136 -3.05 7.31 -1.28
CA VAL A 136 -4.02 8.03 -0.46
C VAL A 136 -3.99 9.49 -0.87
N GLU A 137 -5.15 10.04 -1.25
CA GLU A 137 -5.30 11.48 -1.46
C GLU A 137 -5.13 12.20 -0.12
N GLU A 138 -4.37 13.30 -0.12
CA GLU A 138 -4.33 14.19 1.03
C GLU A 138 -5.72 14.78 1.24
N VAL A 139 -6.37 14.36 2.31
CA VAL A 139 -7.65 14.95 2.73
C VAL A 139 -7.33 16.22 3.51
N GLU A 140 -7.65 17.38 2.93
CA GLU A 140 -7.68 18.63 3.71
C GLU A 140 -8.71 18.47 4.83
N TYR A 141 -8.23 18.45 6.07
CA TYR A 141 -9.11 18.34 7.23
C TYR A 141 -9.71 19.71 7.56
N GLU A 142 -11.01 19.86 7.30
CA GLU A 142 -11.79 21.02 7.73
C GLU A 142 -12.37 20.77 9.12
N ILE A 143 -12.09 21.72 10.05
CA ILE A 143 -12.67 21.67 11.39
C ILE A 143 -14.13 22.14 11.32
N ASP A 144 -15.08 21.30 11.75
CA ASP A 144 -16.46 21.74 11.94
C ASP A 144 -16.50 22.77 13.09
N PRO A 145 -17.11 23.95 12.87
CA PRO A 145 -17.25 24.97 13.92
C PRO A 145 -17.93 24.46 15.21
N LYS A 146 -18.74 23.41 15.12
CA LYS A 146 -19.40 22.78 16.28
C LYS A 146 -18.41 22.03 17.18
N ASP A 147 -17.29 21.59 16.62
CA ASP A 147 -16.26 20.87 17.33
C ASP A 147 -15.25 21.82 18.03
N LEU A 148 -15.42 23.12 17.85
CA LEU A 148 -14.57 24.14 18.47
C LEU A 148 -15.28 24.82 19.64
N ARG A 149 -14.64 24.78 20.81
CA ARG A 149 -14.97 25.64 21.93
C ARG A 149 -14.00 26.81 21.96
N VAL A 150 -14.53 28.03 21.98
CA VAL A 150 -13.79 29.28 22.02
C VAL A 150 -14.09 30.00 23.34
N ASP A 151 -13.09 30.14 24.17
CA ASP A 151 -13.14 30.87 25.43
C ASP A 151 -12.33 32.16 25.30
N ILE A 152 -12.91 33.26 25.75
CA ILE A 152 -12.28 34.58 25.75
C ILE A 152 -11.97 34.96 27.21
N TYR A 153 -10.75 35.42 27.45
CA TYR A 153 -10.31 35.78 28.79
C TYR A 153 -9.37 36.98 28.80
N HIS A 154 -9.06 37.50 29.96
CA HIS A 154 -8.12 38.60 30.09
C HIS A 154 -6.68 38.10 29.93
N ALA A 155 -5.90 38.81 29.07
CA ALA A 155 -4.51 38.48 28.94
C ALA A 155 -3.74 38.67 30.26
N SER A 156 -2.84 37.76 30.57
CA SER A 156 -1.95 37.84 31.73
C SER A 156 -0.62 38.49 31.30
N GLY A 157 -0.17 39.52 31.99
CA GLY A 157 1.13 40.17 31.76
C GLY A 157 1.22 41.59 32.28
N ALA A 158 2.43 42.16 32.30
CA ALA A 158 2.67 43.52 32.62
C ALA A 158 2.11 44.45 31.53
N GLY A 159 0.99 45.11 31.80
CA GLY A 159 0.34 46.00 30.85
C GLY A 159 -0.45 47.09 31.55
N GLY A 160 -0.70 48.19 30.87
CA GLY A 160 -1.48 49.33 31.37
C GLY A 160 -2.99 49.03 31.52
N GLN A 161 -3.79 50.05 31.79
CA GLN A 161 -5.26 49.93 32.04
C GLN A 161 -6.04 49.15 31.01
N ASN A 162 -5.56 49.07 29.74
CA ASN A 162 -6.26 48.38 28.69
C ASN A 162 -6.20 46.82 28.84
N VAL A 163 -5.10 46.27 29.36
CA VAL A 163 -4.89 44.84 29.60
C VAL A 163 -5.85 44.32 30.69
N ASN A 164 -6.14 45.18 31.67
CA ASN A 164 -7.03 44.81 32.80
C ASN A 164 -8.53 45.06 32.54
N LYS A 165 -8.87 45.81 31.47
CA LYS A 165 -10.26 46.18 31.17
C LYS A 165 -10.88 45.40 29.99
N VAL A 166 -10.05 44.90 29.04
CA VAL A 166 -10.54 44.28 27.82
C VAL A 166 -10.01 42.86 27.72
N ALA A 167 -10.93 41.89 27.60
CA ALA A 167 -10.59 40.48 27.39
C ALA A 167 -10.15 40.31 25.92
N THR A 168 -8.86 40.20 25.67
CA THR A 168 -8.26 40.04 24.33
C THR A 168 -7.69 38.66 24.08
N ALA A 169 -7.41 37.88 25.12
CA ALA A 169 -6.88 36.54 25.00
C ALA A 169 -7.96 35.55 24.58
N VAL A 170 -7.57 34.63 23.72
CA VAL A 170 -8.46 33.61 23.14
C VAL A 170 -7.87 32.23 23.41
N ARG A 171 -8.69 31.33 23.92
CA ARG A 171 -8.43 29.89 24.01
C ARG A 171 -9.38 29.15 23.06
N MET A 172 -8.83 28.31 22.23
CA MET A 172 -9.59 27.40 21.39
C MET A 172 -9.30 25.98 21.77
N VAL A 173 -10.34 25.15 21.84
CA VAL A 173 -10.24 23.71 22.13
C VAL A 173 -11.01 22.97 21.04
N HIS A 174 -10.32 22.08 20.35
CA HIS A 174 -10.97 21.12 19.47
C HIS A 174 -11.49 19.96 20.33
N ILE A 175 -12.81 19.87 20.48
CA ILE A 175 -13.47 18.97 21.42
C ILE A 175 -13.13 17.50 21.16
N PRO A 176 -13.17 16.97 19.88
CA PRO A 176 -12.92 15.56 19.62
C PRO A 176 -11.48 15.12 19.96
N THR A 177 -10.48 15.97 19.72
CA THR A 177 -9.05 15.64 19.94
C THR A 177 -8.51 16.16 21.25
N GLY A 178 -9.21 17.11 21.90
CA GLY A 178 -8.74 17.80 23.10
C GLY A 178 -7.56 18.76 22.85
N ILE A 179 -7.19 19.03 21.61
CA ILE A 179 -6.10 19.96 21.25
C ILE A 179 -6.50 21.38 21.64
N LYS A 180 -5.61 22.05 22.37
CA LYS A 180 -5.82 23.40 22.89
C LYS A 180 -4.80 24.36 22.27
N VAL A 181 -5.27 25.55 21.96
CA VAL A 181 -4.45 26.68 21.53
C VAL A 181 -4.85 27.92 22.33
N GLU A 182 -3.88 28.57 22.93
CA GLU A 182 -4.06 29.84 23.65
C GLU A 182 -3.27 30.92 22.95
N MET A 183 -3.90 32.06 22.72
CA MET A 183 -3.29 33.21 22.03
C MET A 183 -3.62 34.50 22.75
N GLN A 184 -2.58 35.23 23.15
CA GLN A 184 -2.69 36.50 23.88
C GLN A 184 -1.65 37.55 23.43
N GLU A 185 -0.88 37.28 22.37
CA GLU A 185 0.21 38.12 21.93
C GLU A 185 -0.24 39.38 21.20
N GLU A 186 -1.39 39.33 20.56
CA GLU A 186 -1.89 40.45 19.77
C GLU A 186 -2.76 41.39 20.62
N ARG A 187 -2.76 42.67 20.21
CA ARG A 187 -3.50 43.74 20.91
C ARG A 187 -5.02 43.61 20.79
N THR A 188 -5.53 42.90 19.79
CA THR A 188 -6.95 42.78 19.52
C THR A 188 -7.39 41.31 19.62
N GLN A 189 -8.57 41.11 20.20
CA GLN A 189 -9.20 39.79 20.29
C GLN A 189 -9.33 39.10 18.92
N GLN A 190 -9.72 39.85 17.89
CA GLN A 190 -9.91 39.31 16.54
C GLN A 190 -8.60 38.74 15.98
N LYS A 191 -7.47 39.45 16.13
CA LYS A 191 -6.17 38.93 15.65
C LYS A 191 -5.73 37.71 16.41
N ASN A 192 -5.96 37.66 17.74
CA ASN A 192 -5.69 36.46 18.55
C ASN A 192 -6.55 35.29 18.11
N ARG A 193 -7.83 35.53 17.80
CA ARG A 193 -8.75 34.50 17.29
C ARG A 193 -8.30 33.95 15.95
N ASP A 194 -7.92 34.84 15.00
CA ASP A 194 -7.48 34.42 13.66
C ASP A 194 -6.17 33.61 13.71
N LYS A 195 -5.22 34.03 14.56
CA LYS A 195 -3.99 33.27 14.81
C LYS A 195 -4.28 31.90 15.47
N ALA A 196 -5.12 31.89 16.52
CA ALA A 196 -5.49 30.66 17.21
C ALA A 196 -6.19 29.68 16.24
N MET A 197 -7.08 30.17 15.38
CA MET A 197 -7.75 29.37 14.36
C MET A 197 -6.77 28.74 13.37
N LYS A 198 -5.79 29.52 12.91
CA LYS A 198 -4.76 29.02 11.99
C LYS A 198 -3.91 27.92 12.64
N ILE A 199 -3.50 28.12 13.89
CA ILE A 199 -2.67 27.15 14.62
C ILE A 199 -3.45 25.87 14.95
N ILE A 200 -4.71 26.01 15.41
CA ILE A 200 -5.50 24.83 15.78
C ILE A 200 -5.82 23.96 14.55
N ARG A 201 -6.11 24.57 13.40
CA ARG A 201 -6.27 23.85 12.15
C ARG A 201 -5.03 23.05 11.78
N ALA A 202 -3.85 23.66 11.83
CA ALA A 202 -2.61 22.96 11.55
C ALA A 202 -2.38 21.78 12.52
N ARG A 203 -2.54 22.00 13.84
CA ARG A 203 -2.32 20.96 14.85
C ARG A 203 -3.32 19.79 14.75
N VAL A 204 -4.57 20.09 14.42
CA VAL A 204 -5.60 19.05 14.23
C VAL A 204 -5.32 18.25 12.96
N ALA A 205 -4.93 18.92 11.87
CA ALA A 205 -4.52 18.24 10.64
C ALA A 205 -3.30 17.35 10.86
N ASP A 206 -2.26 17.84 11.56
CA ASP A 206 -1.08 17.05 11.92
C ASP A 206 -1.44 15.83 12.78
N HIS A 207 -2.37 16.00 13.75
CA HIS A 207 -2.80 14.90 14.60
C HIS A 207 -3.48 13.77 13.81
N PHE A 208 -4.38 14.09 12.88
CA PHE A 208 -5.02 13.08 12.04
C PHE A 208 -4.06 12.49 11.01
N ALA A 209 -3.14 13.27 10.47
CA ALA A 209 -2.08 12.78 9.60
C ALA A 209 -1.18 11.77 10.35
N GLN A 210 -0.86 12.04 11.62
CA GLN A 210 -0.07 11.12 12.44
C GLN A 210 -0.82 9.80 12.72
N ILE A 211 -2.13 9.86 13.02
CA ILE A 211 -2.93 8.66 13.22
C ILE A 211 -2.95 7.82 11.93
N ALA A 212 -3.20 8.44 10.79
CA ALA A 212 -3.20 7.74 9.50
C ALA A 212 -1.83 7.12 9.19
N GLN A 213 -0.74 7.82 9.55
CA GLN A 213 0.62 7.29 9.39
C GLN A 213 0.89 6.09 10.30
N ASP A 214 0.47 6.17 11.56
CA ASP A 214 0.63 5.08 12.53
C ASP A 214 -0.17 3.83 12.12
N GLU A 215 -1.37 4.01 11.57
CA GLU A 215 -2.18 2.92 11.00
C GLU A 215 -1.49 2.28 9.78
N GLN A 216 -0.96 3.09 8.87
CA GLN A 216 -0.20 2.59 7.71
C GLN A 216 1.07 1.84 8.15
N ASP A 217 1.79 2.33 9.15
CA ASP A 217 3.00 1.68 9.67
C ASP A 217 2.67 0.36 10.39
N ALA A 218 1.52 0.27 11.06
CA ALA A 218 1.02 -0.98 11.63
C ALA A 218 0.66 -2.00 10.54
N GLU A 219 -0.01 -1.56 9.47
CA GLU A 219 -0.34 -2.38 8.31
C GLU A 219 0.92 -2.86 7.58
N ARG A 220 1.92 -1.97 7.39
CA ARG A 220 3.24 -2.33 6.87
C ARG A 220 3.87 -3.48 7.64
N LYS A 221 3.94 -3.37 8.96
CA LYS A 221 4.54 -4.39 9.82
C LYS A 221 3.81 -5.72 9.73
N SER A 222 2.49 -5.70 9.68
CA SER A 222 1.68 -6.93 9.58
C SER A 222 1.82 -7.61 8.23
N THR A 223 1.94 -6.84 7.14
CA THR A 223 1.96 -7.34 5.77
C THR A 223 3.35 -7.83 5.35
N VAL A 224 4.39 -7.11 5.75
CA VAL A 224 5.78 -7.41 5.33
C VAL A 224 6.44 -8.43 6.26
N GLY A 225 5.96 -8.55 7.52
CA GLY A 225 6.57 -9.42 8.52
C GLY A 225 8.01 -8.98 8.87
N THR A 226 8.86 -9.92 9.24
CA THR A 226 10.27 -9.67 9.58
C THR A 226 11.21 -9.76 8.39
N GLY A 227 10.73 -10.27 7.24
CA GLY A 227 11.54 -10.56 6.05
C GLY A 227 12.50 -11.74 6.25
N ASP A 228 12.27 -12.60 7.25
CA ASP A 228 13.07 -13.78 7.48
C ASP A 228 12.89 -14.80 6.34
N ARG A 229 13.90 -15.68 6.18
CA ARG A 229 13.92 -16.73 5.15
C ARG A 229 12.78 -17.75 5.26
N SER A 230 12.19 -17.87 6.43
CA SER A 230 11.00 -18.71 6.68
C SER A 230 9.70 -18.05 6.20
N GLU A 231 9.65 -16.72 6.23
CA GLU A 231 8.52 -15.93 5.78
C GLU A 231 8.63 -15.74 4.26
N ARG A 232 7.78 -16.42 3.51
CA ARG A 232 7.79 -16.34 2.06
C ARG A 232 6.40 -16.47 1.47
N ILE A 233 6.05 -15.57 0.57
CA ILE A 233 4.88 -15.71 -0.29
C ILE A 233 5.25 -16.41 -1.61
N ARG A 234 6.47 -16.11 -2.13
CA ARG A 234 6.93 -16.63 -3.42
C ARG A 234 8.42 -16.93 -3.39
N THR A 235 8.79 -18.03 -4.06
CA THR A 235 10.19 -18.44 -4.23
C THR A 235 10.58 -18.41 -5.69
N TYR A 236 11.73 -17.78 -5.96
CA TYR A 236 12.37 -17.67 -7.28
C TYR A 236 13.62 -18.58 -7.26
N ASN A 237 13.51 -19.72 -7.93
CA ASN A 237 14.59 -20.73 -7.97
C ASN A 237 15.28 -20.66 -9.34
N PHE A 238 16.48 -20.07 -9.37
CA PHE A 238 17.27 -19.88 -10.60
C PHE A 238 17.82 -21.18 -11.15
N PRO A 239 18.42 -22.10 -10.36
CA PRO A 239 18.93 -23.36 -10.90
C PRO A 239 17.88 -24.21 -11.60
N GLN A 240 16.62 -24.12 -11.18
CA GLN A 240 15.52 -24.90 -11.77
C GLN A 240 14.64 -24.06 -12.71
N ASN A 241 15.00 -22.81 -12.97
CA ASN A 241 14.18 -21.88 -13.75
C ASN A 241 12.69 -21.84 -13.33
N ARG A 242 12.46 -21.86 -12.01
CA ARG A 242 11.14 -22.10 -11.41
C ARG A 242 10.73 -20.96 -10.48
N VAL A 243 9.45 -20.57 -10.57
CA VAL A 243 8.77 -19.69 -9.62
C VAL A 243 7.66 -20.48 -8.94
N THR A 244 7.59 -20.39 -7.61
CA THR A 244 6.51 -21.01 -6.82
C THR A 244 5.85 -19.97 -5.93
N ASP A 245 4.55 -19.75 -6.12
CA ASP A 245 3.74 -18.99 -5.16
C ASP A 245 3.16 -19.94 -4.12
N HIS A 246 3.62 -19.82 -2.88
CA HIS A 246 3.29 -20.77 -1.82
C HIS A 246 1.86 -20.61 -1.28
N ARG A 247 1.25 -19.46 -1.49
CA ARG A 247 -0.12 -19.17 -1.02
C ARG A 247 -1.16 -19.99 -1.76
N ILE A 248 -0.94 -20.22 -3.05
CA ILE A 248 -1.86 -20.91 -3.95
C ILE A 248 -1.29 -22.22 -4.52
N GLY A 249 -0.05 -22.57 -4.12
CA GLY A 249 0.63 -23.77 -4.63
C GLY A 249 0.96 -23.74 -6.13
N LEU A 250 0.96 -22.55 -6.75
CA LEU A 250 1.28 -22.38 -8.16
C LEU A 250 2.77 -22.53 -8.40
N THR A 251 3.15 -23.40 -9.33
CA THR A 251 4.54 -23.60 -9.75
C THR A 251 4.66 -23.45 -11.26
N LEU A 252 5.55 -22.53 -11.71
CA LEU A 252 5.80 -22.24 -13.12
C LEU A 252 7.29 -22.44 -13.44
N GLN A 253 7.58 -23.22 -14.48
CA GLN A 253 8.94 -23.52 -14.97
C GLN A 253 9.42 -22.49 -16.03
N LYS A 254 9.29 -21.19 -15.69
CA LYS A 254 9.60 -20.07 -16.58
C LYS A 254 10.00 -18.80 -15.84
N LEU A 255 10.91 -18.94 -14.88
CA LEU A 255 11.42 -17.83 -14.08
C LEU A 255 11.97 -16.69 -14.94
N ASP A 256 12.74 -17.00 -15.98
CA ASP A 256 13.31 -16.05 -16.93
C ASP A 256 12.24 -15.18 -17.60
N THR A 257 11.15 -15.81 -18.00
CA THR A 257 9.99 -15.14 -18.61
C THR A 257 9.30 -14.21 -17.62
N ILE A 258 9.14 -14.66 -16.37
CA ILE A 258 8.51 -13.87 -15.30
C ILE A 258 9.37 -12.65 -14.93
N LEU A 259 10.68 -12.83 -14.79
CA LEU A 259 11.62 -11.73 -14.54
C LEU A 259 11.71 -10.75 -15.73
N ALA A 260 11.36 -11.19 -16.94
CA ALA A 260 11.21 -10.33 -18.09
C ALA A 260 9.90 -9.50 -18.10
N GLY A 261 9.09 -9.60 -17.04
CA GLY A 261 7.88 -8.80 -16.86
C GLY A 261 6.57 -9.51 -17.24
N LYS A 262 6.58 -10.78 -17.57
CA LYS A 262 5.36 -11.55 -17.89
C LYS A 262 4.76 -12.17 -16.62
N LEU A 263 4.17 -11.32 -15.79
CA LEU A 263 3.55 -11.71 -14.51
C LEU A 263 2.06 -12.09 -14.62
N ASP A 264 1.44 -11.91 -15.78
CA ASP A 264 -0.02 -12.05 -15.92
C ASP A 264 -0.54 -13.38 -15.37
N GLU A 265 0.12 -14.49 -15.69
CA GLU A 265 -0.33 -15.82 -15.22
C GLU A 265 -0.32 -15.96 -13.69
N VAL A 266 0.67 -15.37 -13.02
CA VAL A 266 0.74 -15.35 -11.55
C VAL A 266 -0.32 -14.43 -10.97
N VAL A 267 -0.46 -13.24 -11.53
CA VAL A 267 -1.43 -12.23 -11.11
C VAL A 267 -2.85 -12.76 -11.28
N ASP A 268 -3.18 -13.31 -12.44
CA ASP A 268 -4.51 -13.84 -12.75
C ASP A 268 -4.87 -15.01 -11.82
N ALA A 269 -3.92 -15.89 -11.52
CA ALA A 269 -4.12 -16.99 -10.60
C ALA A 269 -4.40 -16.50 -9.16
N LEU A 270 -3.72 -15.45 -8.72
CA LEU A 270 -3.95 -14.84 -7.39
C LEU A 270 -5.29 -14.13 -7.32
N VAL A 271 -5.68 -13.40 -8.36
CA VAL A 271 -7.00 -12.76 -8.47
C VAL A 271 -8.11 -13.79 -8.42
N LEU A 272 -7.98 -14.88 -9.19
CA LEU A 272 -8.95 -15.96 -9.21
C LEU A 272 -9.08 -16.65 -7.84
N TYR A 273 -7.96 -16.88 -7.18
CA TYR A 273 -7.94 -17.46 -5.83
C TYR A 273 -8.70 -16.58 -4.82
N ASP A 274 -8.42 -15.25 -4.81
CA ASP A 274 -9.10 -14.30 -3.93
C ASP A 274 -10.61 -14.25 -4.20
N GLN A 275 -11.00 -14.23 -5.48
CA GLN A 275 -12.42 -14.27 -5.88
C GLN A 275 -13.10 -15.55 -5.40
N THR A 276 -12.43 -16.69 -5.52
CA THR A 276 -12.96 -17.99 -5.05
C THR A 276 -13.16 -18.00 -3.54
N GLN A 277 -12.19 -17.50 -2.77
CA GLN A 277 -12.31 -17.40 -1.31
C GLN A 277 -13.48 -16.49 -0.90
N LYS A 278 -13.64 -15.35 -1.54
CA LYS A 278 -14.76 -14.43 -1.28
C LYS A 278 -16.12 -15.07 -1.60
N LEU A 279 -16.20 -15.85 -2.68
CA LEU A 279 -17.42 -16.59 -3.03
C LEU A 279 -17.76 -17.66 -1.99
N GLU A 280 -16.76 -18.38 -1.48
CA GLU A 280 -16.95 -19.39 -0.42
C GLU A 280 -17.43 -18.75 0.89
N GLU A 281 -16.94 -17.56 1.22
CA GLU A 281 -17.37 -16.80 2.40
C GLU A 281 -18.83 -16.32 2.29
N LEU A 282 -19.25 -15.89 1.11
CA LEU A 282 -20.63 -15.47 0.86
C LEU A 282 -21.64 -16.62 0.89
N ASN A 283 -21.18 -17.84 0.67
CA ASN A 283 -22.04 -19.05 0.68
C ASN A 283 -22.14 -19.71 2.07
N LYS A 284 -21.42 -19.19 3.08
CA LYS A 284 -21.50 -19.63 4.49
C LYS A 284 -22.49 -18.79 5.27
#